data_7664a6e87872ddb0c1a5747f3426e619
#
_entry.id   7664a6e87872ddb0c1a5747f3426e619
#
_cell.length_a   1.000
_cell.length_b   1.000
_cell.length_c   1.000
_cell.angle_alpha   90.00
_cell.angle_beta   90.00
_cell.angle_gamma   90.00
#
_symmetry.space_group_name_H-M   'P 1'
#
loop_
_entity.id
_entity.type
_entity.pdbx_description
1 polymer ?
#
loop_
_entity_poly.entity_id
_entity_poly.type
_entity_poly.pdbx_seq_one_letter_code
_entity_poly.pdbx_strand_id
1 'polypeptide(L)'
;MLRMLAVGWCAVLLAACSPTFDWRPVAFGQDGAAGVLPDTPQAQTRPVPFEDRTLNLTMRSARAGGVLFALGAAELPPGWADDAAVRRRLARWAVDALYRNAGAEPPGPDADPEQRFSFQGRGPQGPVRVEAQVRVTSTEWLEAVVIAGPDDHARAPVDDFWLSLRWPDGAGTAAPGSSPR
;
A
#
# COMPACT_ATOMS: atom_id res chain seq x y z
N MET A 1 -14.19 43.48 47.26
CA MET A 1 -14.55 42.12 46.83
C MET A 1 -14.57 42.08 45.31
N LEU A 2 -13.40 42.14 44.63
CA LEU A 2 -13.34 42.08 43.17
C LEU A 2 -11.95 41.59 42.73
N ARG A 3 -11.59 40.35 43.03
CA ARG A 3 -10.27 39.76 42.67
C ARG A 3 -10.28 38.23 42.53
N MET A 4 -11.34 37.63 42.03
CA MET A 4 -11.38 36.16 41.81
C MET A 4 -12.19 35.72 40.56
N LEU A 5 -12.00 36.36 39.40
CA LEU A 5 -12.68 35.96 38.17
C LEU A 5 -11.79 35.96 36.91
N ALA A 6 -10.47 35.84 37.06
CA ALA A 6 -9.54 35.93 35.93
C ALA A 6 -8.70 34.63 35.67
N VAL A 7 -8.98 33.51 36.31
CA VAL A 7 -8.16 32.26 36.18
C VAL A 7 -8.84 31.15 35.34
N GLY A 8 -10.08 31.37 34.90
CA GLY A 8 -10.90 30.31 34.25
C GLY A 8 -10.82 30.19 32.72
N TRP A 9 -10.06 31.02 32.01
CA TRP A 9 -10.18 31.10 30.53
C TRP A 9 -8.95 30.70 29.72
N CYS A 10 -7.89 30.15 30.30
CA CYS A 10 -6.70 29.66 29.59
C CYS A 10 -6.66 28.15 29.32
N ALA A 11 -7.70 27.38 29.67
CA ALA A 11 -7.66 25.92 29.60
C ALA A 11 -8.39 25.30 28.38
N VAL A 12 -8.88 26.08 27.42
CA VAL A 12 -9.74 25.58 26.32
C VAL A 12 -9.08 25.62 24.92
N LEU A 13 -7.83 26.02 24.79
CA LEU A 13 -7.19 26.13 23.46
C LEU A 13 -6.16 25.04 23.15
N LEU A 14 -6.20 23.90 23.80
CA LEU A 14 -5.54 22.68 23.35
C LEU A 14 -6.54 21.78 22.58
N ALA A 15 -7.34 22.38 21.70
CA ALA A 15 -7.98 21.61 20.64
C ALA A 15 -6.85 21.11 19.75
N ALA A 16 -6.43 19.87 20.01
CA ALA A 16 -5.40 19.17 19.27
C ALA A 16 -5.72 19.22 17.77
N CYS A 17 -4.93 19.97 17.01
CA CYS A 17 -4.83 19.75 15.58
C CYS A 17 -4.23 18.35 15.39
N SER A 18 -5.06 17.30 15.38
CA SER A 18 -4.59 16.00 14.94
C SER A 18 -4.18 16.15 13.46
N PRO A 19 -2.95 15.82 13.10
CA PRO A 19 -2.54 15.91 11.70
C PRO A 19 -3.42 14.97 10.87
N THR A 20 -3.79 15.38 9.67
CA THR A 20 -4.58 14.55 8.74
C THR A 20 -3.86 13.24 8.41
N PHE A 21 -2.53 13.25 8.43
CA PHE A 21 -1.67 12.08 8.21
C PHE A 21 -0.80 11.86 9.45
N ASP A 22 -1.13 10.82 10.23
CA ASP A 22 -0.37 10.36 11.40
C ASP A 22 0.37 9.07 11.03
N TRP A 23 1.52 9.21 10.37
CA TRP A 23 2.28 8.11 9.80
C TRP A 23 2.77 7.12 10.85
N ARG A 24 2.29 5.89 10.76
CA ARG A 24 2.59 4.79 11.67
C ARG A 24 3.36 3.70 10.97
N PRO A 25 4.50 3.24 11.50
CA PRO A 25 5.24 2.12 10.92
C PRO A 25 4.41 0.83 11.01
N VAL A 26 4.39 0.08 9.92
CA VAL A 26 3.65 -1.18 9.78
C VAL A 26 4.57 -2.21 9.14
N ALA A 27 4.77 -3.33 9.83
CA ALA A 27 5.33 -4.52 9.21
C ALA A 27 4.21 -5.27 8.46
N PHE A 28 4.49 -5.73 7.25
CA PHE A 28 3.61 -6.59 6.47
C PHE A 28 4.45 -7.68 5.81
N GLY A 29 4.00 -8.92 5.84
CA GLY A 29 4.85 -10.05 5.45
C GLY A 29 5.79 -10.53 6.57
N GLN A 30 6.52 -11.61 6.30
CA GLN A 30 7.38 -12.30 7.27
C GLN A 30 8.85 -11.90 7.15
N ASP A 31 9.31 -11.58 5.93
CA ASP A 31 10.72 -11.38 5.62
C ASP A 31 11.17 -9.89 5.76
N GLY A 32 10.54 -9.14 6.66
CA GLY A 32 10.94 -7.77 6.99
C GLY A 32 10.35 -6.70 6.06
N ALA A 33 9.35 -7.03 5.25
CA ALA A 33 8.59 -6.04 4.51
C ALA A 33 7.94 -5.03 5.47
N ALA A 34 8.14 -3.74 5.23
CA ALA A 34 7.64 -2.69 6.09
C ALA A 34 7.30 -1.42 5.28
N GLY A 35 6.45 -0.59 5.85
CA GLY A 35 6.08 0.72 5.32
C GLY A 35 5.41 1.56 6.39
N VAL A 36 4.77 2.65 6.00
CA VAL A 36 3.96 3.47 6.92
C VAL A 36 2.51 3.55 6.42
N LEU A 37 1.57 3.66 7.35
CA LEU A 37 0.17 3.99 7.06
C LEU A 37 -0.23 5.26 7.81
N PRO A 38 -1.12 6.10 7.23
CA PRO A 38 -1.38 7.45 7.74
C PRO A 38 -2.31 7.51 8.96
N ASP A 39 -2.71 6.38 9.50
CA ASP A 39 -3.57 6.24 10.69
C ASP A 39 -3.46 4.80 11.23
N THR A 40 -4.22 4.49 12.28
CA THR A 40 -4.32 3.15 12.86
C THR A 40 -4.75 2.13 11.79
N PRO A 41 -3.92 1.12 11.50
CA PRO A 41 -4.22 0.15 10.46
C PRO A 41 -5.43 -0.73 10.79
N GLN A 42 -6.28 -0.95 9.79
CA GLN A 42 -7.28 -2.01 9.83
C GLN A 42 -6.72 -3.22 9.08
N ALA A 43 -6.75 -4.39 9.72
CA ALA A 43 -6.29 -5.63 9.09
C ALA A 43 -7.48 -6.51 8.69
N GLN A 44 -7.43 -7.04 7.47
CA GLN A 44 -8.42 -7.98 6.95
C GLN A 44 -7.72 -9.07 6.14
N THR A 45 -8.01 -10.33 6.44
CA THR A 45 -7.55 -11.47 5.65
C THR A 45 -8.69 -11.99 4.79
N ARG A 46 -8.39 -12.29 3.53
CA ARG A 46 -9.33 -12.88 2.58
C ARG A 46 -8.68 -14.04 1.81
N PRO A 47 -9.42 -15.11 1.52
CA PRO A 47 -8.96 -16.13 0.59
C PRO A 47 -8.93 -15.58 -0.83
N VAL A 48 -7.85 -15.86 -1.54
CA VAL A 48 -7.64 -15.45 -2.92
C VAL A 48 -7.30 -16.71 -3.75
N PRO A 49 -8.19 -17.14 -4.66
CA PRO A 49 -7.93 -18.29 -5.51
C PRO A 49 -6.92 -17.90 -6.61
N PHE A 50 -5.90 -18.74 -6.77
CA PHE A 50 -4.95 -18.65 -7.85
C PHE A 50 -4.56 -20.07 -8.30
N GLU A 51 -4.77 -20.39 -9.59
CA GLU A 51 -4.63 -21.73 -10.16
C GLU A 51 -5.42 -22.78 -9.33
N ASP A 52 -4.79 -23.82 -8.84
CA ASP A 52 -5.38 -24.88 -8.02
C ASP A 52 -5.28 -24.65 -6.51
N ARG A 53 -4.81 -23.46 -6.10
CA ARG A 53 -4.55 -23.09 -4.70
C ARG A 53 -5.37 -21.89 -4.26
N THR A 54 -5.47 -21.76 -2.95
CA THR A 54 -6.03 -20.57 -2.30
C THR A 54 -4.96 -19.95 -1.40
N LEU A 55 -4.64 -18.68 -1.63
CA LEU A 55 -3.74 -17.88 -0.82
C LEU A 55 -4.55 -17.05 0.18
N ASN A 56 -4.06 -16.89 1.39
CA ASN A 56 -4.69 -16.01 2.39
C ASN A 56 -4.00 -14.64 2.35
N LEU A 57 -4.57 -13.71 1.61
CA LEU A 57 -4.07 -12.34 1.52
C LEU A 57 -4.53 -11.52 2.72
N THR A 58 -3.59 -11.08 3.54
CA THR A 58 -3.82 -10.16 4.64
C THR A 58 -3.49 -8.73 4.20
N MET A 59 -4.50 -7.88 4.13
CA MET A 59 -4.38 -6.46 3.85
C MET A 59 -4.40 -5.66 5.14
N ARG A 60 -3.44 -4.75 5.30
CA ARG A 60 -3.44 -3.70 6.32
C ARG A 60 -3.66 -2.38 5.63
N SER A 61 -4.70 -1.65 6.01
CA SER A 61 -5.05 -0.40 5.34
C SER A 61 -5.45 0.69 6.31
N ALA A 62 -5.25 1.94 5.89
CA ALA A 62 -5.74 3.12 6.57
C ALA A 62 -6.20 4.17 5.56
N ARG A 63 -7.11 5.07 5.99
CA ARG A 63 -7.61 6.17 5.17
C ARG A 63 -7.28 7.50 5.81
N ALA A 64 -6.79 8.44 5.02
CA ALA A 64 -6.58 9.82 5.43
C ALA A 64 -6.72 10.75 4.23
N GLY A 65 -7.29 11.93 4.41
CA GLY A 65 -7.41 12.94 3.35
C GLY A 65 -8.11 12.45 2.07
N GLY A 66 -9.09 11.53 2.18
CA GLY A 66 -9.77 10.93 1.03
C GLY A 66 -9.01 9.81 0.32
N VAL A 67 -7.79 9.48 0.78
CA VAL A 67 -6.92 8.47 0.19
C VAL A 67 -6.94 7.19 1.00
N LEU A 68 -7.00 6.04 0.33
CA LEU A 68 -6.76 4.71 0.91
C LEU A 68 -5.31 4.32 0.63
N PHE A 69 -4.59 3.96 1.69
CA PHE A 69 -3.27 3.33 1.66
C PHE A 69 -3.39 1.91 2.16
N ALA A 70 -2.78 0.97 1.47
CA ALA A 70 -2.86 -0.44 1.84
C ALA A 70 -1.54 -1.18 1.57
N LEU A 71 -1.23 -2.12 2.47
CA LEU A 71 -0.10 -3.04 2.41
C LEU A 71 -0.62 -4.46 2.56
N GLY A 72 -0.31 -5.33 1.62
CA GLY A 72 -0.79 -6.70 1.56
C GLY A 72 0.31 -7.73 1.56
N ALA A 73 0.07 -8.87 2.21
CA ALA A 73 0.95 -10.02 2.17
C ALA A 73 0.16 -11.34 2.17
N ALA A 74 0.66 -12.30 1.41
CA ALA A 74 0.20 -13.68 1.44
C ALA A 74 1.41 -14.63 1.36
N GLU A 75 1.47 -15.59 2.27
CA GLU A 75 2.48 -16.65 2.25
C GLU A 75 2.28 -17.56 1.03
N LEU A 76 3.37 -17.93 0.37
CA LEU A 76 3.35 -18.85 -0.75
C LEU A 76 3.34 -20.30 -0.29
N PRO A 77 2.62 -21.19 -1.00
CA PRO A 77 2.65 -22.62 -0.71
C PRO A 77 4.08 -23.21 -0.82
N PRO A 78 4.40 -24.22 -0.01
CA PRO A 78 5.63 -24.98 -0.20
C PRO A 78 5.78 -25.49 -1.64
N GLY A 79 6.98 -25.39 -2.19
CA GLY A 79 7.29 -25.78 -3.57
C GLY A 79 7.20 -24.64 -4.59
N TRP A 80 6.60 -23.50 -4.26
CA TRP A 80 6.63 -22.33 -5.14
C TRP A 80 7.89 -21.47 -4.96
N ALA A 81 8.61 -21.68 -3.86
CA ALA A 81 9.88 -21.00 -3.59
C ALA A 81 10.89 -21.14 -4.75
N ASP A 82 11.00 -22.32 -5.35
CA ASP A 82 11.94 -22.64 -6.42
C ASP A 82 11.32 -22.50 -7.83
N ASP A 83 10.01 -22.29 -7.94
CA ASP A 83 9.32 -22.13 -9.24
C ASP A 83 9.17 -20.64 -9.62
N ALA A 84 10.21 -20.12 -10.26
CA ALA A 84 10.18 -18.73 -10.78
C ALA A 84 9.08 -18.48 -11.82
N ALA A 85 8.60 -19.52 -12.52
CA ALA A 85 7.55 -19.37 -13.51
C ALA A 85 6.19 -19.16 -12.83
N VAL A 86 5.89 -19.93 -11.78
CA VAL A 86 4.67 -19.76 -10.99
C VAL A 86 4.65 -18.39 -10.32
N ARG A 87 5.77 -17.93 -9.76
CA ARG A 87 5.86 -16.60 -9.15
C ARG A 87 5.60 -15.47 -10.14
N ARG A 88 6.17 -15.54 -11.35
CA ARG A 88 5.87 -14.55 -12.40
C ARG A 88 4.41 -14.56 -12.83
N ARG A 89 3.78 -15.74 -12.94
CA ARG A 89 2.34 -15.83 -13.26
C ARG A 89 1.49 -15.23 -12.14
N LEU A 90 1.84 -15.47 -10.87
CA LEU A 90 1.16 -14.88 -9.73
C LEU A 90 1.28 -13.36 -9.72
N ALA A 91 2.49 -12.80 -9.93
CA ALA A 91 2.72 -11.37 -10.02
C ALA A 91 1.87 -10.74 -11.14
N ARG A 92 1.86 -11.34 -12.32
CA ARG A 92 1.01 -10.90 -13.44
C ARG A 92 -0.47 -10.93 -13.09
N TRP A 93 -0.93 -12.07 -12.54
CA TRP A 93 -2.32 -12.24 -12.15
C TRP A 93 -2.76 -11.21 -11.10
N ALA A 94 -1.89 -10.91 -10.12
CA ALA A 94 -2.17 -9.91 -9.08
C ALA A 94 -2.31 -8.50 -9.69
N VAL A 95 -1.40 -8.10 -10.58
CA VAL A 95 -1.52 -6.83 -11.32
C VAL A 95 -2.82 -6.78 -12.11
N ASP A 96 -3.12 -7.81 -12.91
CA ASP A 96 -4.35 -7.87 -13.71
C ASP A 96 -5.61 -7.81 -12.83
N ALA A 97 -5.57 -8.40 -11.62
CA ALA A 97 -6.67 -8.34 -10.69
C ALA A 97 -6.91 -6.91 -10.16
N LEU A 98 -5.84 -6.14 -9.88
CA LEU A 98 -5.94 -4.73 -9.49
C LEU A 98 -6.63 -3.89 -10.57
N TYR A 99 -6.24 -4.05 -11.83
CA TYR A 99 -6.88 -3.36 -12.95
C TYR A 99 -8.37 -3.74 -13.08
N ARG A 100 -8.67 -5.05 -13.14
CA ARG A 100 -10.08 -5.54 -13.27
C ARG A 100 -10.94 -5.09 -12.11
N ASN A 101 -10.44 -5.09 -10.88
CA ASN A 101 -11.19 -4.64 -9.70
C ASN A 101 -11.54 -3.15 -9.75
N ALA A 102 -10.75 -2.35 -10.45
CA ALA A 102 -11.02 -0.93 -10.69
C ALA A 102 -11.71 -0.67 -12.06
N GLY A 103 -12.17 -1.71 -12.75
CA GLY A 103 -12.84 -1.59 -14.06
C GLY A 103 -11.96 -1.03 -15.16
N ALA A 104 -10.65 -1.26 -15.07
CA ALA A 104 -9.66 -0.85 -16.06
C ALA A 104 -9.13 -2.05 -16.84
N GLU A 105 -8.60 -1.80 -18.04
CA GLU A 105 -7.97 -2.84 -18.88
C GLU A 105 -6.56 -3.14 -18.35
N PRO A 106 -6.21 -4.43 -18.13
CA PRO A 106 -4.87 -4.83 -17.71
C PRO A 106 -3.79 -4.41 -18.72
N PRO A 107 -2.54 -4.20 -18.26
CA PRO A 107 -1.43 -3.87 -19.15
C PRO A 107 -1.09 -5.04 -20.08
N GLY A 108 -0.46 -4.75 -21.22
CA GLY A 108 -0.01 -5.76 -22.17
C GLY A 108 1.00 -6.75 -21.57
N PRO A 109 1.24 -7.88 -22.26
CA PRO A 109 2.07 -8.99 -21.75
C PRO A 109 3.54 -8.61 -21.48
N ASP A 110 4.03 -7.57 -22.13
CA ASP A 110 5.43 -7.11 -22.02
C ASP A 110 5.67 -6.19 -20.80
N ALA A 111 4.61 -5.76 -20.09
CA ALA A 111 4.77 -4.93 -18.91
C ALA A 111 5.39 -5.76 -17.76
N ASP A 112 6.39 -5.19 -17.11
CA ASP A 112 6.99 -5.81 -15.92
C ASP A 112 6.00 -5.71 -14.73
N PRO A 113 5.50 -6.83 -14.20
CA PRO A 113 4.50 -6.82 -13.14
C PRO A 113 5.05 -6.33 -11.80
N GLU A 114 6.36 -6.31 -11.60
CA GLU A 114 6.97 -5.91 -10.32
C GLU A 114 7.37 -4.44 -10.26
N GLN A 115 7.28 -3.70 -11.36
CA GLN A 115 7.44 -2.25 -11.34
C GLN A 115 6.24 -1.57 -10.69
N ARG A 116 6.46 -0.41 -10.05
CA ARG A 116 5.36 0.46 -9.63
C ARG A 116 4.63 0.98 -10.86
N PHE A 117 3.33 0.87 -10.84
CA PHE A 117 2.45 1.30 -11.94
C PHE A 117 1.31 2.19 -11.41
N SER A 118 0.71 2.95 -12.31
CA SER A 118 -0.49 3.73 -12.01
C SER A 118 -1.47 3.71 -13.16
N PHE A 119 -2.76 3.78 -12.84
CA PHE A 119 -3.83 3.82 -13.83
C PHE A 119 -5.08 4.54 -13.30
N GLN A 120 -5.97 4.90 -14.22
CA GLN A 120 -7.29 5.44 -13.90
C GLN A 120 -8.29 4.27 -13.87
N GLY A 121 -9.15 4.29 -12.87
CA GLY A 121 -10.20 3.29 -12.68
C GLY A 121 -11.49 3.90 -12.15
N ARG A 122 -12.39 3.04 -11.68
CA ARG A 122 -13.67 3.41 -11.08
C ARG A 122 -13.78 2.81 -9.70
N GLY A 123 -14.08 3.65 -8.72
CA GLY A 123 -14.47 3.25 -7.38
C GLY A 123 -15.96 3.45 -7.14
N PRO A 124 -16.48 3.07 -5.96
CA PRO A 124 -17.89 3.22 -5.61
C PRO A 124 -18.39 4.68 -5.65
N GLN A 125 -17.49 5.65 -5.47
CA GLN A 125 -17.81 7.07 -5.42
C GLN A 125 -17.43 7.83 -6.71
N GLY A 126 -16.98 7.14 -7.75
CA GLY A 126 -16.61 7.76 -9.02
C GLY A 126 -15.21 7.39 -9.51
N PRO A 127 -14.60 8.23 -10.37
CA PRO A 127 -13.27 8.00 -10.90
C PRO A 127 -12.22 7.94 -9.77
N VAL A 128 -11.27 7.00 -9.90
CA VAL A 128 -10.14 6.88 -8.98
C VAL A 128 -8.84 6.78 -9.76
N ARG A 129 -7.77 7.29 -9.15
CA ARG A 129 -6.40 6.96 -9.50
C ARG A 129 -5.94 5.83 -8.57
N VAL A 130 -5.38 4.80 -9.16
CA VAL A 130 -4.74 3.69 -8.46
C VAL A 130 -3.24 3.76 -8.74
N GLU A 131 -2.43 3.71 -7.70
CA GLU A 131 -0.99 3.42 -7.79
C GLU A 131 -0.73 2.13 -7.03
N ALA A 132 0.05 1.23 -7.60
CA ALA A 132 0.35 -0.03 -6.97
C ALA A 132 1.74 -0.56 -7.33
N GLN A 133 2.23 -1.44 -6.48
CA GLN A 133 3.40 -2.27 -6.73
C GLN A 133 3.14 -3.66 -6.17
N VAL A 134 3.46 -4.67 -6.95
CA VAL A 134 3.38 -6.08 -6.57
C VAL A 134 4.81 -6.64 -6.53
N ARG A 135 5.10 -7.49 -5.57
CA ARG A 135 6.35 -8.25 -5.47
C ARG A 135 6.03 -9.68 -5.10
N VAL A 136 6.70 -10.63 -5.74
CA VAL A 136 6.57 -12.05 -5.41
C VAL A 136 7.96 -12.61 -5.14
N THR A 137 8.28 -12.77 -3.86
CA THR A 137 9.54 -13.37 -3.39
C THR A 137 9.49 -14.91 -3.48
N SER A 138 10.47 -15.58 -2.91
CA SER A 138 10.42 -17.04 -2.75
C SER A 138 9.40 -17.52 -1.71
N THR A 139 9.01 -16.67 -0.79
CA THR A 139 8.19 -17.01 0.38
C THR A 139 6.83 -16.33 0.39
N GLU A 140 6.69 -15.16 -0.25
CA GLU A 140 5.53 -14.31 -0.11
C GLU A 140 5.14 -13.59 -1.40
N TRP A 141 3.84 -13.36 -1.57
CA TRP A 141 3.28 -12.31 -2.42
C TRP A 141 3.05 -11.08 -1.56
N LEU A 142 3.64 -9.96 -1.96
CA LEU A 142 3.54 -8.66 -1.30
C LEU A 142 2.93 -7.64 -2.25
N GLU A 143 2.08 -6.74 -1.72
CA GLU A 143 1.54 -5.64 -2.51
C GLU A 143 1.41 -4.36 -1.69
N ALA A 144 1.63 -3.22 -2.35
CA ALA A 144 1.37 -1.89 -1.83
C ALA A 144 0.45 -1.15 -2.79
N VAL A 145 -0.60 -0.52 -2.26
CA VAL A 145 -1.66 0.10 -3.07
C VAL A 145 -2.05 1.45 -2.48
N VAL A 146 -2.22 2.45 -3.35
CA VAL A 146 -2.79 3.76 -3.05
C VAL A 146 -3.99 3.97 -3.97
N ILE A 147 -5.15 4.32 -3.41
CA ILE A 147 -6.38 4.59 -4.17
C ILE A 147 -7.00 5.90 -3.68
N ALA A 148 -7.25 6.82 -4.59
CA ALA A 148 -7.88 8.10 -4.29
C ALA A 148 -8.66 8.65 -5.48
N GLY A 149 -9.59 9.56 -5.23
CA GLY A 149 -10.06 10.48 -6.27
C GLY A 149 -8.90 11.32 -6.82
N PRO A 150 -8.94 11.77 -8.09
CA PRO A 150 -7.83 12.49 -8.70
C PRO A 150 -7.35 13.72 -7.88
N ASP A 151 -8.29 14.49 -7.34
CA ASP A 151 -7.99 15.69 -6.55
C ASP A 151 -7.40 15.35 -5.19
N ASP A 152 -7.89 14.32 -4.52
CA ASP A 152 -7.36 13.88 -3.21
C ASP A 152 -5.96 13.29 -3.37
N HIS A 153 -5.73 12.52 -4.45
CA HIS A 153 -4.41 12.01 -4.79
C HIS A 153 -3.38 13.14 -4.96
N ALA A 154 -3.75 14.21 -5.68
CA ALA A 154 -2.85 15.33 -5.94
C ALA A 154 -2.47 16.12 -4.68
N ARG A 155 -3.32 16.09 -3.63
CA ARG A 155 -3.09 16.81 -2.36
C ARG A 155 -2.43 15.99 -1.28
N ALA A 156 -2.48 14.65 -1.41
CA ALA A 156 -1.95 13.75 -0.38
C ALA A 156 -0.44 13.56 -0.53
N PRO A 157 0.30 13.33 0.57
CA PRO A 157 1.73 13.03 0.55
C PRO A 157 1.97 11.56 0.16
N VAL A 158 1.55 11.18 -1.06
CA VAL A 158 1.66 9.82 -1.59
C VAL A 158 3.12 9.37 -1.71
N ASP A 159 4.02 10.29 -2.01
CA ASP A 159 5.45 9.98 -2.11
C ASP A 159 6.05 9.55 -0.77
N ASP A 160 5.59 10.08 0.36
CA ASP A 160 6.06 9.67 1.69
C ASP A 160 5.74 8.18 1.94
N PHE A 161 4.56 7.73 1.53
CA PHE A 161 4.21 6.31 1.58
C PHE A 161 5.15 5.46 0.74
N TRP A 162 5.38 5.81 -0.53
CA TRP A 162 6.25 5.04 -1.43
C TRP A 162 7.70 5.02 -0.98
N LEU A 163 8.23 6.13 -0.47
CA LEU A 163 9.60 6.23 0.06
C LEU A 163 9.79 5.43 1.36
N SER A 164 8.72 5.19 2.10
CA SER A 164 8.76 4.41 3.34
C SER A 164 8.88 2.90 3.13
N LEU A 165 8.55 2.41 1.92
CA LEU A 165 8.48 0.98 1.65
C LEU A 165 9.86 0.33 1.69
N ARG A 166 9.94 -0.72 2.47
CA ARG A 166 11.08 -1.65 2.51
C ARG A 166 10.58 -3.01 2.06
N TRP A 167 11.18 -3.48 0.98
CA TRP A 167 10.92 -4.80 0.45
C TRP A 167 12.01 -5.75 0.98
N PRO A 168 11.71 -7.07 1.16
CA PRO A 168 12.72 -8.05 1.55
C PRO A 168 13.91 -8.04 0.58
N ASP A 169 15.11 -8.27 1.08
CA ASP A 169 16.32 -8.37 0.28
C ASP A 169 16.18 -9.51 -0.74
N GLY A 170 16.40 -9.20 -2.02
CA GLY A 170 16.18 -10.09 -3.15
C GLY A 170 15.16 -9.57 -4.17
N ALA A 171 14.34 -8.59 -3.83
CA ALA A 171 13.48 -7.85 -4.75
C ALA A 171 14.19 -6.53 -5.11
N GLY A 172 14.88 -6.51 -6.25
CA GLY A 172 15.74 -5.45 -6.73
C GLY A 172 15.32 -4.02 -6.45
N THR A 173 16.00 -3.40 -5.50
CA THR A 173 16.08 -1.94 -5.40
C THR A 173 17.35 -1.52 -6.14
N ALA A 174 17.23 -1.21 -7.44
CA ALA A 174 18.22 -0.38 -8.10
C ALA A 174 18.07 1.03 -7.49
N ALA A 175 18.91 1.38 -6.54
CA ALA A 175 19.08 2.76 -6.11
C ALA A 175 19.53 3.60 -7.32
N PRO A 176 18.93 4.76 -7.60
CA PRO A 176 19.43 5.66 -8.63
C PRO A 176 20.76 6.25 -8.14
N GLY A 177 21.85 5.85 -8.78
CA GLY A 177 23.05 6.65 -8.98
C GLY A 177 23.88 7.02 -7.75
N SER A 178 24.83 6.17 -7.41
CA SER A 178 26.13 6.62 -6.88
C SER A 178 27.20 6.34 -7.96
N SER A 179 27.47 7.36 -8.78
CA SER A 179 28.69 7.38 -9.60
C SER A 179 29.88 7.47 -8.66
N PRO A 180 30.90 6.60 -8.80
CA PRO A 180 32.18 6.78 -8.11
C PRO A 180 32.96 7.93 -8.78
N ARG A 181 33.51 8.79 -7.94
CA ARG A 181 34.55 9.74 -8.34
C ARG A 181 35.90 9.04 -8.39
#